data_3ac2024beb3e8bb6a65dd2fea3aabbcd
#
_entry.id   3ac2024beb3e8bb6a65dd2fea3aabbcd
#
_cell.length_a   1.000
_cell.length_b   1.000
_cell.length_c   1.000
_cell.angle_alpha   90.00
_cell.angle_beta   90.00
_cell.angle_gamma   90.00
#
_symmetry.space_group_name_H-M   'P 1'
#
loop_
_entity.id
_entity.type
_entity.pdbx_description
1 polymer ?
#
loop_
_entity_poly.entity_id
_entity_poly.type
_entity_poly.pdbx_seq_one_letter_code
_entity_poly.pdbx_strand_id
1 'polypeptide(L)'
;MIENIKKNLSQNIKCNHLEIVDESPNHGGYSGSVSHVKLIVVSDDFDGLNLIKRHQLVYKALENLVSEIHAISIVSKTVDEWKGIT
;
A
#
# COMPACT_ATOMS: atom_id res chain seq x y z
N MET A 1 11.14 -6.93 3.35
CA MET A 1 10.32 -5.69 3.43
C MET A 1 8.98 -5.84 2.70
N ILE A 2 8.98 -6.24 1.44
CA ILE A 2 7.73 -6.39 0.67
C ILE A 2 6.78 -7.38 1.31
N GLU A 3 7.28 -8.52 1.76
CA GLU A 3 6.45 -9.52 2.44
C GLU A 3 5.86 -9.01 3.73
N ASN A 4 6.61 -8.20 4.47
CA ASN A 4 6.13 -7.59 5.70
C ASN A 4 5.02 -6.58 5.43
N ILE A 5 5.15 -5.79 4.37
CA ILE A 5 4.11 -4.86 3.93
C ILE A 5 2.84 -5.62 3.60
N LYS A 6 2.96 -6.66 2.80
CA LYS A 6 1.82 -7.49 2.39
C LYS A 6 1.13 -8.10 3.62
N LYS A 7 1.90 -8.63 4.54
CA LYS A 7 1.39 -9.25 5.76
C LYS A 7 0.60 -8.25 6.61
N ASN A 8 1.20 -7.08 6.86
CA ASN A 8 0.56 -6.06 7.69
C ASN A 8 -0.73 -5.55 7.06
N LEU A 9 -0.73 -5.31 5.75
CA LEU A 9 -1.93 -4.86 5.06
C LEU A 9 -3.02 -5.93 5.10
N SER A 10 -2.67 -7.16 4.80
CA SER A 10 -3.63 -8.26 4.75
C SER A 10 -4.23 -8.61 6.12
N GLN A 11 -3.48 -8.38 7.20
CA GLN A 11 -3.96 -8.62 8.55
C GLN A 11 -4.89 -7.52 9.05
N ASN A 12 -4.72 -6.30 8.60
CA ASN A 12 -5.41 -5.13 9.14
C ASN A 12 -6.47 -4.55 8.21
N ILE A 13 -6.42 -4.87 6.92
CA ILE A 13 -7.39 -4.44 5.92
C ILE A 13 -7.83 -5.68 5.14
N LYS A 14 -9.13 -5.80 4.95
CA LYS A 14 -9.67 -6.90 4.14
C LYS A 14 -9.46 -6.56 2.66
N CYS A 15 -8.30 -6.97 2.13
CA CYS A 15 -7.94 -6.65 0.75
C CYS A 15 -8.59 -7.62 -0.23
N ASN A 16 -9.37 -7.08 -1.16
CA ASN A 16 -9.92 -7.84 -2.28
C ASN A 16 -8.87 -8.00 -3.38
N HIS A 17 -7.98 -7.01 -3.48
CA HIS A 17 -6.84 -7.04 -4.38
C HIS A 17 -5.72 -6.22 -3.75
N LEU A 18 -4.50 -6.69 -3.86
CA LEU A 18 -3.34 -6.00 -3.30
C LEU A 18 -2.15 -6.20 -4.23
N GLU A 19 -1.59 -5.07 -4.69
CA GLU A 19 -0.34 -5.08 -5.44
C GLU A 19 0.67 -4.18 -4.73
N ILE A 20 1.89 -4.64 -4.66
CA ILE A 20 2.99 -3.90 -4.07
C ILE A 20 4.10 -3.82 -5.11
N VAL A 21 4.40 -2.59 -5.54
CA VAL A 21 5.43 -2.35 -6.54
C VAL A 21 6.60 -1.64 -5.88
N ASP A 22 7.77 -2.24 -5.95
CA ASP A 22 9.00 -1.62 -5.46
C ASP A 22 9.52 -0.66 -6.52
N GLU A 23 9.38 0.63 -6.24
CA GLU A 23 9.82 1.70 -7.14
C GLU A 23 11.14 2.31 -6.70
N SER A 24 11.86 1.63 -5.83
CA SER A 24 13.16 2.11 -5.35
C SER A 24 14.13 2.29 -6.51
N PRO A 25 14.97 3.34 -6.46
CA PRO A 25 15.97 3.53 -7.52
C PRO A 25 16.88 2.32 -7.67
N ASN A 26 17.11 1.90 -8.89
CA ASN A 26 17.99 0.77 -9.19
C ASN A 26 19.38 1.28 -9.55
N HIS A 27 20.23 1.44 -8.54
CA HIS A 27 21.59 1.90 -8.72
C HIS A 27 22.59 0.83 -8.35
N GLY A 28 23.71 0.82 -9.03
CA GLY A 28 24.83 -0.03 -8.64
C GLY A 28 25.23 0.29 -7.19
N GLY A 29 25.35 -0.72 -6.36
CA GLY A 29 25.63 -0.52 -4.94
C GLY A 29 24.41 -0.36 -4.07
N TYR A 30 23.22 -0.45 -4.62
CA TYR A 30 21.98 -0.40 -3.88
C TYR A 30 21.93 -1.56 -2.86
N SER A 31 21.60 -1.22 -1.61
CA SER A 31 21.71 -2.17 -0.50
C SER A 31 20.52 -3.13 -0.35
N GLY A 32 19.53 -3.03 -1.20
CA GLY A 32 18.33 -3.88 -1.11
C GLY A 32 17.24 -3.35 -0.19
N SER A 33 17.42 -2.18 0.41
CA SER A 33 16.36 -1.54 1.21
C SER A 33 15.30 -0.95 0.31
N VAL A 34 14.03 -1.12 0.69
CA VAL A 34 12.91 -0.54 -0.05
C VAL A 34 12.78 0.94 0.36
N SER A 35 13.07 1.86 -0.56
CA SER A 35 12.98 3.29 -0.29
C SER A 35 11.72 3.93 -0.87
N HIS A 36 11.21 3.41 -2.00
CA HIS A 36 9.98 3.89 -2.64
C HIS A 36 9.11 2.71 -2.96
N VAL A 37 7.84 2.77 -2.56
CA VAL A 37 6.91 1.69 -2.82
C VAL A 37 5.58 2.26 -3.28
N LYS A 38 4.94 1.58 -4.23
CA LYS A 38 3.59 1.89 -4.66
C LYS A 38 2.68 0.76 -4.19
N LEU A 39 1.62 1.13 -3.49
CA LEU A 39 0.63 0.18 -2.98
C LEU A 39 -0.67 0.38 -3.73
N ILE A 40 -1.19 -0.68 -4.31
CA ILE A 40 -2.53 -0.70 -4.91
C ILE A 40 -3.38 -1.57 -4.00
N VAL A 41 -4.28 -0.94 -3.26
CA VAL A 41 -5.12 -1.62 -2.27
C VAL A 41 -6.58 -1.46 -2.66
N VAL A 42 -7.23 -2.59 -2.91
CA VAL A 42 -8.66 -2.62 -3.24
C VAL A 42 -9.39 -3.29 -2.09
N SER A 43 -10.28 -2.55 -1.45
CA SER A 43 -11.00 -3.05 -0.29
C SER A 43 -12.32 -2.33 -0.09
N ASP A 44 -13.35 -3.08 0.26
CA ASP A 44 -14.63 -2.49 0.64
C ASP A 44 -14.55 -1.77 1.98
N ASP A 45 -13.48 -1.97 2.74
CA ASP A 45 -13.24 -1.20 3.97
C ASP A 45 -13.07 0.30 3.66
N PHE A 46 -12.78 0.65 2.41
CA PHE A 46 -12.66 2.05 1.99
C PHE A 46 -14.01 2.69 1.64
N ASP A 47 -15.07 1.89 1.57
CA ASP A 47 -16.38 2.40 1.20
C ASP A 47 -16.84 3.48 2.21
N GLY A 48 -17.32 4.59 1.68
CA GLY A 48 -17.74 5.72 2.52
C GLY A 48 -16.60 6.58 3.05
N LEU A 49 -15.34 6.22 2.80
CA LEU A 49 -14.19 6.99 3.25
C LEU A 49 -13.67 7.90 2.14
N ASN A 50 -13.31 9.13 2.49
CA ASN A 50 -12.63 10.01 1.55
C ASN A 50 -11.16 9.56 1.40
N LEU A 51 -10.45 10.19 0.47
CA LEU A 51 -9.09 9.79 0.13
C LEU A 51 -8.13 9.90 1.33
N ILE A 52 -8.25 10.95 2.10
CA ILE A 52 -7.40 11.15 3.28
C ILE A 52 -7.60 10.04 4.30
N LYS A 53 -8.85 9.68 4.57
CA LYS A 53 -9.16 8.62 5.54
C LYS A 53 -8.69 7.25 5.04
N ARG A 54 -8.78 7.00 3.74
CA ARG A 54 -8.27 5.76 3.15
C ARG A 54 -6.76 5.65 3.35
N HIS A 55 -6.04 6.74 3.10
CA HIS A 55 -4.60 6.76 3.29
C HIS A 55 -4.22 6.58 4.75
N GLN A 56 -4.95 7.19 5.67
CA GLN A 56 -4.72 7.02 7.09
C GLN A 56 -4.91 5.55 7.51
N LEU A 57 -5.94 4.91 6.96
CA LEU A 57 -6.19 3.49 7.24
C LEU A 57 -5.03 2.61 6.76
N VAL A 58 -4.50 2.90 5.57
CA VAL A 58 -3.35 2.17 5.04
C VAL A 58 -2.11 2.39 5.90
N TYR A 59 -1.84 3.63 6.29
CA TYR A 59 -0.69 3.92 7.17
C TYR A 59 -0.81 3.22 8.51
N LYS A 60 -2.00 3.20 9.08
CA LYS A 60 -2.23 2.51 10.34
C LYS A 60 -1.99 1.01 10.18
N ALA A 61 -2.42 0.44 9.06
CA ALA A 61 -2.23 -0.99 8.78
C ALA A 61 -0.75 -1.35 8.63
N LEU A 62 0.05 -0.43 8.08
CA LEU A 62 1.49 -0.65 7.91
C LEU A 62 2.26 -0.60 9.23
N GLU A 63 1.71 0.07 10.23
CA GLU A 63 2.33 0.19 11.56
C GLU A 63 3.73 0.80 11.47
N ASN A 64 4.71 0.17 12.08
CA ASN A 64 6.08 0.68 12.13
C ASN A 64 6.77 0.71 10.77
N LEU A 65 6.27 0.00 9.78
CA LEU A 65 6.90 -0.03 8.46
C LEU A 65 6.86 1.33 7.77
N VAL A 66 5.91 2.19 8.13
CA VAL A 66 5.82 3.54 7.56
C VAL A 66 7.12 4.30 7.75
N SER A 67 7.74 4.19 8.94
CA SER A 67 8.97 4.92 9.24
C SER A 67 10.21 4.33 8.54
N GLU A 68 10.10 3.11 8.04
CA GLU A 68 11.20 2.42 7.37
C GLU A 68 11.21 2.64 5.86
N ILE A 69 10.14 3.24 5.31
CA ILE A 69 10.01 3.46 3.87
C ILE A 69 10.04 4.97 3.62
N HIS A 70 10.95 5.41 2.75
CA HIS A 70 11.15 6.82 2.47
C HIS A 70 9.92 7.47 1.81
N ALA A 71 9.35 6.82 0.81
CA ALA A 71 8.20 7.34 0.09
C ALA A 71 7.21 6.22 -0.23
N ILE A 72 5.93 6.49 0.02
CA ILE A 72 4.85 5.53 -0.22
C ILE A 72 3.81 6.20 -1.10
N SER A 73 3.52 5.60 -2.25
CA SER A 73 2.41 6.00 -3.11
C SER A 73 1.27 5.02 -2.89
N ILE A 74 0.07 5.54 -2.71
CA ILE A 74 -1.10 4.70 -2.40
C ILE A 74 -2.18 4.93 -3.44
N VAL A 75 -2.65 3.83 -4.03
CA VAL A 75 -3.88 3.80 -4.82
C VAL A 75 -4.89 3.01 -3.99
N SER A 76 -5.91 3.68 -3.49
CA SER A 76 -6.92 3.09 -2.63
C SER A 76 -8.28 3.13 -3.32
N LYS A 77 -8.86 1.97 -3.56
CA LYS A 77 -10.11 1.83 -4.29
C LYS A 77 -11.05 0.86 -3.58
N THR A 78 -12.35 1.11 -3.70
CA THR A 78 -13.33 0.07 -3.39
C THR A 78 -13.39 -0.90 -4.55
N VAL A 79 -14.04 -2.05 -4.34
CA VAL A 79 -14.20 -3.04 -5.42
C VAL A 79 -14.92 -2.44 -6.62
N ASP A 80 -15.97 -1.66 -6.37
CA ASP A 80 -16.74 -1.03 -7.46
C ASP A 80 -15.91 -0.01 -8.23
N GLU A 81 -15.12 0.80 -7.53
CA GLU A 81 -14.23 1.77 -8.17
C GLU A 81 -13.17 1.06 -9.01
N TRP A 82 -12.64 -0.03 -8.51
CA TRP A 82 -11.62 -0.82 -9.20
C TRP A 82 -12.16 -1.45 -10.47
N LYS A 83 -13.38 -1.98 -10.42
CA LYS A 83 -14.05 -2.53 -11.61
C LYS A 83 -14.29 -1.48 -12.69
N GLY A 84 -14.54 -0.25 -12.29
CA GLY A 84 -14.73 0.85 -13.22
C GLY A 84 -13.47 1.26 -13.97
N ILE A 85 -12.30 0.91 -13.45
CA ILE A 85 -11.01 1.22 -14.07
C ILE A 85 -10.66 0.17 -15.12
N THR A 86 -11.05 -1.06 -14.87
CA THR A 86 -10.78 -2.18 -15.78
C THR A 86 -11.92 -2.41 -16.74
#